data_d8fdfdf9b1eb82ed4859d9e78c32c441
#
_entry.id   d8fdfdf9b1eb82ed4859d9e78c32c441
#
_cell.length_a   1.000
_cell.length_b   1.000
_cell.length_c   1.000
_cell.angle_alpha   90.00
_cell.angle_beta   90.00
_cell.angle_gamma   90.00
#
_symmetry.space_group_name_H-M   'P 1'
#
loop_
_entity.id
_entity.type
_entity.pdbx_description
1 polymer ?
#
loop_
_entity_poly.entity_id
_entity_poly.type
_entity_poly.pdbx_seq_one_letter_code
_entity_poly.pdbx_strand_id
1 'polypeptide(L)'
;MKIENFKEKLVSLCEKEYRAQPAELTPNQLHCAVSKLVMEELSPAWDKSRQAHDKARKASYLSMEFLVGRAVYNNLLCLGILDDTAKELKELGADISEFEEVEDAALGNGGLGRLAACFLDSAAALDLPLDGYGIRYKYGLFKQGIKDGFQTETADDWQRYGDPWSVRREQETVVVHYADGDVNAVPYDYPVIGYGTENVGTLRLWQAETDDEFDFDLFNQSKFTEAGEKKRAAEDISLSLIHI
;
A
#
# COMPACT_ATOMS: atom_id res chain seq x y z
N MET A 1 3.57 -9.13 19.16
CA MET A 1 4.49 -7.97 19.36
C MET A 1 3.77 -6.96 20.26
N LYS A 2 4.47 -6.15 21.02
CA LYS A 2 3.85 -5.08 21.82
C LYS A 2 4.59 -3.79 21.49
N ILE A 3 3.86 -2.73 21.12
CA ILE A 3 4.47 -1.42 20.90
C ILE A 3 4.61 -0.73 22.25
N GLU A 4 5.83 -0.64 22.74
CA GLU A 4 6.10 0.06 24.00
C GLU A 4 5.83 1.56 23.85
N ASN A 5 5.12 2.13 24.83
CA ASN A 5 4.75 3.55 24.86
C ASN A 5 3.98 4.01 23.60
N PHE A 6 3.02 3.18 23.13
CA PHE A 6 2.25 3.46 21.92
C PHE A 6 1.60 4.85 21.97
N LYS A 7 0.94 5.20 23.10
CA LYS A 7 0.27 6.50 23.24
C LYS A 7 1.23 7.67 23.08
N GLU A 8 2.35 7.65 23.80
CA GLU A 8 3.33 8.73 23.78
C GLU A 8 3.95 8.86 22.38
N LYS A 9 4.24 7.75 21.72
CA LYS A 9 4.75 7.73 20.34
C LYS A 9 3.71 8.28 19.38
N LEU A 10 2.45 7.85 19.50
CA LEU A 10 1.37 8.30 18.62
C LEU A 10 1.11 9.81 18.79
N VAL A 11 0.98 10.29 20.02
CA VAL A 11 0.82 11.72 20.31
C VAL A 11 1.97 12.53 19.72
N SER A 12 3.21 12.11 19.98
CA SER A 12 4.41 12.78 19.46
C SER A 12 4.43 12.81 17.92
N LEU A 13 4.03 11.73 17.25
CA LEU A 13 3.94 11.65 15.80
C LEU A 13 2.85 12.59 15.27
N CYS A 14 1.67 12.60 15.89
CA CYS A 14 0.56 13.48 15.52
C CYS A 14 0.93 14.96 15.65
N GLU A 15 1.55 15.34 16.76
CA GLU A 15 2.03 16.72 16.97
C GLU A 15 3.09 17.12 15.96
N LYS A 16 4.02 16.23 15.64
CA LYS A 16 5.11 16.49 14.70
C LYS A 16 4.61 16.65 13.26
N GLU A 17 3.75 15.76 12.79
CA GLU A 17 3.32 15.73 11.38
C GLU A 17 2.09 16.60 11.11
N TYR A 18 1.13 16.61 12.03
CA TYR A 18 -0.18 17.24 11.83
C TYR A 18 -0.41 18.47 12.72
N ARG A 19 0.44 18.68 13.74
CA ARG A 19 0.29 19.76 14.75
C ARG A 19 -1.06 19.70 15.47
N ALA A 20 -1.54 18.49 15.75
CA ALA A 20 -2.84 18.21 16.35
C ALA A 20 -2.75 16.99 17.28
N GLN A 21 -3.73 16.86 18.18
CA GLN A 21 -3.87 15.67 19.02
C GLN A 21 -4.59 14.54 18.25
N PRO A 22 -4.43 13.27 18.62
CA PRO A 22 -5.09 12.15 17.93
C PRO A 22 -6.60 12.33 17.73
N ALA A 23 -7.31 12.85 18.72
CA ALA A 23 -8.77 13.11 18.66
C ALA A 23 -9.18 14.24 17.69
N GLU A 24 -8.24 15.04 17.21
CA GLU A 24 -8.48 16.17 16.30
C GLU A 24 -8.19 15.80 14.85
N LEU A 25 -7.61 14.61 14.61
CA LEU A 25 -7.23 14.17 13.29
C LEU A 25 -8.45 13.67 12.49
N THR A 26 -8.37 13.82 11.18
CA THR A 26 -9.30 13.12 10.30
C THR A 26 -9.01 11.61 10.29
N PRO A 27 -9.97 10.73 9.94
CA PRO A 27 -9.75 9.29 9.86
C PRO A 27 -8.52 8.90 9.04
N ASN A 28 -8.30 9.55 7.90
CA ASN A 28 -7.11 9.31 7.06
C ASN A 28 -5.80 9.70 7.75
N GLN A 29 -5.76 10.83 8.45
CA GLN A 29 -4.56 11.26 9.17
C GLN A 29 -4.25 10.33 10.34
N LEU A 30 -5.26 9.94 11.11
CA LEU A 30 -5.12 9.00 12.22
C LEU A 30 -4.67 7.62 11.72
N HIS A 31 -5.29 7.12 10.65
CA HIS A 31 -4.88 5.89 9.98
C HIS A 31 -3.42 5.93 9.55
N CYS A 32 -2.98 7.01 8.88
CA CYS A 32 -1.59 7.18 8.48
C CYS A 32 -0.62 7.21 9.68
N ALA A 33 -0.98 7.89 10.76
CA ALA A 33 -0.14 7.97 11.96
C ALA A 33 0.03 6.60 12.63
N VAL A 34 -1.06 5.87 12.81
CA VAL A 34 -1.03 4.51 13.39
C VAL A 34 -0.24 3.56 12.49
N SER A 35 -0.50 3.59 11.17
CA SER A 35 0.18 2.73 10.21
C SER A 35 1.69 2.98 10.18
N LYS A 36 2.13 4.23 10.19
CA LYS A 36 3.56 4.60 10.27
C LYS A 36 4.21 4.06 11.53
N LEU A 37 3.55 4.22 12.68
CA LEU A 37 4.07 3.72 13.95
C LEU A 37 4.22 2.19 13.93
N VAL A 38 3.24 1.49 13.37
CA VAL A 38 3.32 0.03 13.19
C VAL A 38 4.46 -0.35 12.25
N MET A 39 4.64 0.36 11.15
CA MET A 39 5.71 0.11 10.18
C MET A 39 7.11 0.34 10.77
N GLU A 40 7.28 1.36 11.61
CA GLU A 40 8.54 1.59 12.33
C GLU A 40 8.90 0.39 13.23
N GLU A 41 7.94 -0.11 14.00
CA GLU A 41 8.14 -1.25 14.91
C GLU A 41 8.30 -2.59 14.17
N LEU A 42 7.67 -2.71 12.99
CA LEU A 42 7.73 -3.91 12.14
C LEU A 42 9.06 -4.03 11.38
N SER A 43 9.67 -2.92 11.03
CA SER A 43 10.81 -2.83 10.11
C SER A 43 11.97 -3.78 10.47
N PRO A 44 12.41 -3.90 11.74
CA PRO A 44 13.49 -4.84 12.09
C PRO A 44 13.13 -6.32 11.86
N ALA A 45 11.88 -6.72 12.15
CA ALA A 45 11.41 -8.09 11.93
C ALA A 45 11.30 -8.39 10.43
N TRP A 46 10.83 -7.43 9.65
CA TRP A 46 10.75 -7.55 8.19
C TRP A 46 12.14 -7.68 7.56
N ASP A 47 13.11 -6.85 7.96
CA ASP A 47 14.49 -6.97 7.49
C ASP A 47 15.13 -8.30 7.85
N LYS A 48 14.89 -8.81 9.06
CA LYS A 48 15.36 -10.14 9.50
C LYS A 48 14.77 -11.26 8.62
N SER A 49 13.47 -11.21 8.36
CA SER A 49 12.78 -12.19 7.51
C SER A 49 13.30 -12.13 6.08
N ARG A 50 13.45 -10.96 5.50
CA ARG A 50 13.99 -10.76 4.15
C ARG A 50 15.40 -11.36 4.02
N GLN A 51 16.30 -11.09 4.97
CA GLN A 51 17.65 -11.65 4.97
C GLN A 51 17.66 -13.18 5.11
N ALA A 52 16.70 -13.75 5.84
CA ALA A 52 16.54 -15.21 5.96
C ALA A 52 16.02 -15.82 4.65
N HIS A 53 15.01 -15.19 4.03
CA HIS A 53 14.44 -15.61 2.76
C HIS A 53 15.44 -15.56 1.60
N ASP A 54 16.31 -14.53 1.56
CA ASP A 54 17.34 -14.39 0.51
C ASP A 54 18.41 -15.49 0.57
N LYS A 55 18.59 -16.14 1.74
CA LYS A 55 19.51 -17.27 1.92
C LYS A 55 18.85 -18.64 1.71
N ALA A 56 17.52 -18.67 1.63
CA ALA A 56 16.74 -19.89 1.47
C ALA A 56 16.30 -20.09 0.01
N ARG A 57 15.78 -21.29 -0.28
CA ARG A 57 15.05 -21.53 -1.52
C ARG A 57 13.68 -20.85 -1.40
N LYS A 58 13.53 -19.73 -2.06
CA LYS A 58 12.34 -18.89 -2.02
C LYS A 58 11.39 -19.18 -3.19
N ALA A 59 10.09 -19.17 -2.92
CA ALA A 59 9.06 -19.18 -3.95
C ALA A 59 8.67 -17.75 -4.32
N SER A 60 8.34 -17.54 -5.59
CA SER A 60 7.84 -16.25 -6.11
C SER A 60 6.43 -16.47 -6.67
N TYR A 61 5.45 -15.74 -6.14
CA TYR A 61 4.07 -15.79 -6.60
C TYR A 61 3.75 -14.55 -7.43
N LEU A 62 3.56 -14.76 -8.74
CA LEU A 62 3.24 -13.68 -9.67
C LEU A 62 1.73 -13.64 -9.89
N SER A 63 1.12 -12.49 -9.69
CA SER A 63 -0.29 -12.26 -9.97
C SER A 63 -0.52 -10.85 -10.50
N MET A 64 -1.50 -10.74 -11.41
CA MET A 64 -1.98 -9.42 -11.88
C MET A 64 -2.84 -8.73 -10.83
N GLU A 65 -3.33 -9.46 -9.83
CA GLU A 65 -4.21 -8.97 -8.79
C GLU A 65 -3.77 -9.43 -7.42
N PHE A 66 -3.84 -8.54 -6.43
CA PHE A 66 -3.71 -8.85 -5.01
C PHE A 66 -4.81 -8.13 -4.23
N LEU A 67 -5.80 -8.88 -3.76
CA LEU A 67 -6.87 -8.35 -2.92
C LEU A 67 -6.56 -8.63 -1.45
N VAL A 68 -5.70 -7.82 -0.88
CA VAL A 68 -5.16 -8.01 0.49
C VAL A 68 -6.17 -7.66 1.60
N GLY A 69 -7.19 -6.86 1.29
CA GLY A 69 -8.18 -6.42 2.27
C GLY A 69 -7.71 -5.22 3.09
N ARG A 70 -8.31 -5.00 4.27
CA ARG A 70 -8.00 -3.86 5.13
C ARG A 70 -6.70 -4.06 5.88
N ALA A 71 -5.65 -3.39 5.38
CA ALA A 71 -4.28 -3.55 5.85
C ALA A 71 -4.12 -3.26 7.34
N VAL A 72 -4.69 -2.15 7.83
CA VAL A 72 -4.55 -1.75 9.24
C VAL A 72 -5.08 -2.82 10.19
N TYR A 73 -6.28 -3.34 9.96
CA TYR A 73 -6.88 -4.36 10.83
C TYR A 73 -6.14 -5.69 10.73
N ASN A 74 -5.80 -6.12 9.50
CA ASN A 74 -5.06 -7.35 9.28
C ASN A 74 -3.70 -7.32 9.97
N ASN A 75 -2.96 -6.22 9.81
CA ASN A 75 -1.64 -6.07 10.39
C ASN A 75 -1.67 -6.00 11.92
N LEU A 76 -2.58 -5.21 12.50
CA LEU A 76 -2.76 -5.17 13.96
C LEU A 76 -3.18 -6.52 14.54
N LEU A 77 -4.06 -7.25 13.85
CA LEU A 77 -4.48 -8.60 14.25
C LEU A 77 -3.32 -9.59 14.20
N CYS A 78 -2.58 -9.64 13.09
CA CYS A 78 -1.43 -10.54 12.93
C CYS A 78 -0.32 -10.27 13.95
N LEU A 79 -0.13 -9.01 14.32
CA LEU A 79 0.81 -8.60 15.39
C LEU A 79 0.28 -8.88 16.80
N GLY A 80 -1.01 -9.20 16.94
CA GLY A 80 -1.66 -9.44 18.25
C GLY A 80 -1.81 -8.17 19.11
N ILE A 81 -1.94 -6.99 18.48
CA ILE A 81 -2.03 -5.69 19.16
C ILE A 81 -3.35 -4.94 18.84
N LEU A 82 -4.27 -5.56 18.13
CA LEU A 82 -5.52 -4.90 17.69
C LEU A 82 -6.34 -4.36 18.87
N ASP A 83 -6.60 -5.20 19.87
CA ASP A 83 -7.41 -4.82 21.01
C ASP A 83 -6.71 -3.77 21.89
N ASP A 84 -5.41 -3.91 22.09
CA ASP A 84 -4.62 -2.93 22.85
C ASP A 84 -4.61 -1.59 22.13
N THR A 85 -4.40 -1.57 20.81
CA THR A 85 -4.46 -0.35 19.98
C THR A 85 -5.82 0.32 20.06
N ALA A 86 -6.91 -0.45 19.92
CA ALA A 86 -8.28 0.07 20.01
C ALA A 86 -8.55 0.72 21.39
N LYS A 87 -8.10 0.09 22.46
CA LYS A 87 -8.23 0.62 23.81
C LYS A 87 -7.44 1.92 23.98
N GLU A 88 -6.18 1.95 23.52
CA GLU A 88 -5.31 3.11 23.67
C GLU A 88 -5.79 4.30 22.83
N LEU A 89 -6.30 4.07 21.61
CA LEU A 89 -6.96 5.10 20.80
C LEU A 89 -8.15 5.70 21.52
N LYS A 90 -9.01 4.85 22.12
CA LYS A 90 -10.18 5.32 22.88
C LYS A 90 -9.79 6.18 24.07
N GLU A 91 -8.70 5.85 24.77
CA GLU A 91 -8.16 6.67 25.86
C GLU A 91 -7.61 8.03 25.38
N LEU A 92 -7.21 8.12 24.10
CA LEU A 92 -6.79 9.37 23.45
C LEU A 92 -7.96 10.14 22.80
N GLY A 93 -9.20 9.65 22.94
CA GLY A 93 -10.41 10.29 22.41
C GLY A 93 -10.66 10.02 20.92
N ALA A 94 -10.04 9.00 20.35
CA ALA A 94 -10.24 8.54 18.98
C ALA A 94 -10.85 7.13 18.96
N ASP A 95 -11.42 6.70 17.84
CA ASP A 95 -12.01 5.36 17.72
C ASP A 95 -11.43 4.61 16.52
N ILE A 96 -11.01 3.36 16.74
CA ILE A 96 -10.44 2.53 15.68
C ILE A 96 -11.44 2.26 14.54
N SER A 97 -12.76 2.32 14.82
CA SER A 97 -13.80 2.18 13.79
C SER A 97 -13.79 3.28 12.74
N GLU A 98 -13.16 4.42 13.03
CA GLU A 98 -12.95 5.48 12.03
C GLU A 98 -12.12 5.00 10.84
N PHE A 99 -11.30 3.96 11.03
CA PHE A 99 -10.52 3.37 9.93
C PHE A 99 -11.39 2.64 8.90
N GLU A 100 -12.67 2.37 9.21
CA GLU A 100 -13.60 1.80 8.23
C GLU A 100 -13.97 2.79 7.12
N GLU A 101 -13.78 4.08 7.36
CA GLU A 101 -13.99 5.14 6.37
C GLU A 101 -12.77 5.32 5.44
N VAL A 102 -11.61 4.75 5.80
CA VAL A 102 -10.39 4.85 5.02
C VAL A 102 -10.37 3.76 3.95
N GLU A 103 -10.08 4.16 2.74
CA GLU A 103 -9.97 3.23 1.62
C GLU A 103 -8.62 2.55 1.61
N ASP A 104 -8.67 1.23 1.41
CA ASP A 104 -7.49 0.40 1.22
C ASP A 104 -7.21 0.17 -0.27
N ALA A 105 -5.99 -0.30 -0.56
CA ALA A 105 -5.59 -0.67 -1.91
C ALA A 105 -6.44 -1.85 -2.45
N ALA A 106 -7.48 -1.56 -3.21
CA ALA A 106 -8.31 -2.57 -3.87
C ALA A 106 -7.66 -3.02 -5.20
N LEU A 107 -6.50 -3.68 -5.09
CA LEU A 107 -5.69 -4.13 -6.23
C LEU A 107 -6.09 -5.54 -6.73
N GLY A 108 -7.34 -5.92 -6.56
CA GLY A 108 -7.92 -7.17 -7.00
C GLY A 108 -9.44 -7.08 -7.04
N ASN A 109 -10.07 -7.89 -7.89
CA ASN A 109 -11.52 -7.86 -8.10
C ASN A 109 -12.23 -9.12 -7.60
N GLY A 110 -11.56 -10.25 -7.53
CA GLY A 110 -12.26 -11.49 -7.20
C GLY A 110 -11.35 -12.62 -6.76
N GLY A 111 -11.69 -13.85 -7.20
CA GLY A 111 -11.02 -15.07 -6.76
C GLY A 111 -9.51 -15.09 -7.02
N LEU A 112 -9.06 -14.54 -8.14
CA LEU A 112 -7.64 -14.48 -8.49
C LEU A 112 -6.85 -13.67 -7.46
N GLY A 113 -7.28 -12.42 -7.21
CA GLY A 113 -6.60 -11.53 -6.29
C GLY A 113 -6.72 -11.98 -4.83
N ARG A 114 -7.88 -12.53 -4.43
CA ARG A 114 -8.04 -13.05 -3.08
C ARG A 114 -7.24 -14.32 -2.83
N LEU A 115 -7.16 -15.23 -3.81
CA LEU A 115 -6.34 -16.43 -3.71
C LEU A 115 -4.85 -16.08 -3.54
N ALA A 116 -4.35 -15.11 -4.33
CA ALA A 116 -3.00 -14.61 -4.22
C ALA A 116 -2.70 -14.07 -2.81
N ALA A 117 -3.58 -13.22 -2.27
CA ALA A 117 -3.45 -12.69 -0.92
C ALA A 117 -3.46 -13.80 0.14
N CYS A 118 -4.37 -14.79 0.04
CA CYS A 118 -4.44 -15.91 0.98
C CYS A 118 -3.17 -16.78 0.95
N PHE A 119 -2.55 -16.98 -0.21
CA PHE A 119 -1.29 -17.72 -0.27
C PHE A 119 -0.15 -16.97 0.41
N LEU A 120 -0.07 -15.65 0.25
CA LEU A 120 0.93 -14.84 0.96
C LEU A 120 0.72 -14.91 2.47
N ASP A 121 -0.51 -14.70 2.95
CA ASP A 121 -0.85 -14.77 4.38
C ASP A 121 -0.53 -16.16 4.96
N SER A 122 -0.90 -17.23 4.24
CA SER A 122 -0.65 -18.60 4.68
C SER A 122 0.84 -18.92 4.74
N ALA A 123 1.61 -18.49 3.73
CA ALA A 123 3.06 -18.70 3.72
C ALA A 123 3.75 -17.95 4.86
N ALA A 124 3.35 -16.69 5.09
CA ALA A 124 3.88 -15.90 6.20
C ALA A 124 3.55 -16.54 7.56
N ALA A 125 2.31 -17.00 7.76
CA ALA A 125 1.87 -17.67 9.00
C ALA A 125 2.52 -19.06 9.22
N LEU A 126 2.99 -19.72 8.17
CA LEU A 126 3.69 -21.00 8.22
C LEU A 126 5.22 -20.85 8.20
N ASP A 127 5.73 -19.65 8.31
CA ASP A 127 7.18 -19.34 8.27
C ASP A 127 7.86 -19.82 6.98
N LEU A 128 7.16 -19.70 5.85
CA LEU A 128 7.66 -20.10 4.54
C LEU A 128 8.21 -18.92 3.74
N PRO A 129 9.36 -19.06 3.06
CA PRO A 129 9.95 -18.01 2.23
C PRO A 129 9.22 -17.88 0.90
N LEU A 130 8.19 -17.02 0.87
CA LEU A 130 7.40 -16.71 -0.33
C LEU A 130 7.20 -15.22 -0.44
N ASP A 131 7.54 -14.66 -1.62
CA ASP A 131 7.26 -13.28 -1.96
C ASP A 131 6.24 -13.19 -3.10
N GLY A 132 5.36 -12.19 -3.02
CA GLY A 132 4.43 -11.84 -4.09
C GLY A 132 4.99 -10.77 -5.02
N TYR A 133 4.59 -10.83 -6.29
CA TYR A 133 4.97 -9.85 -7.30
C TYR A 133 3.74 -9.48 -8.13
N GLY A 134 3.44 -8.19 -8.23
CA GLY A 134 2.28 -7.69 -8.95
C GLY A 134 2.43 -6.27 -9.43
N ILE A 135 1.32 -5.66 -9.83
CA ILE A 135 1.27 -4.29 -10.34
C ILE A 135 0.67 -3.38 -9.26
N ARG A 136 1.32 -2.23 -9.04
CA ARG A 136 0.81 -1.16 -8.19
C ARG A 136 -0.05 -0.23 -9.03
N TYR A 137 -1.33 -0.60 -9.17
CA TYR A 137 -2.28 0.21 -9.92
C TYR A 137 -2.49 1.57 -9.26
N LYS A 138 -2.51 2.63 -10.06
CA LYS A 138 -2.80 3.99 -9.59
C LYS A 138 -4.23 4.09 -9.06
N TYR A 139 -5.17 3.44 -9.75
CA TYR A 139 -6.56 3.33 -9.33
C TYR A 139 -6.90 1.86 -9.11
N GLY A 140 -7.51 1.57 -7.99
CA GLY A 140 -8.05 0.25 -7.70
C GLY A 140 -9.31 -0.07 -8.51
N LEU A 141 -10.09 -1.04 -8.05
CA LEU A 141 -11.42 -1.25 -8.57
C LEU A 141 -12.27 0.00 -8.26
N PHE A 142 -13.13 0.41 -9.21
CA PHE A 142 -13.94 1.61 -9.04
C PHE A 142 -14.78 1.59 -7.74
N LYS A 143 -15.04 2.77 -7.19
CA LYS A 143 -16.02 2.97 -6.13
C LYS A 143 -17.43 2.90 -6.69
N GLN A 144 -18.28 2.11 -6.03
CA GLN A 144 -19.70 2.06 -6.34
C GLN A 144 -20.47 3.09 -5.53
N GLY A 145 -21.29 3.87 -6.22
CA GLY A 145 -22.27 4.77 -5.61
C GLY A 145 -23.68 4.43 -6.09
N ILE A 146 -24.68 4.98 -5.44
CA ILE A 146 -26.08 4.92 -5.91
C ILE A 146 -26.59 6.35 -6.05
N LYS A 147 -27.03 6.70 -7.25
CA LYS A 147 -27.67 7.97 -7.54
C LYS A 147 -28.99 7.75 -8.26
N ASP A 148 -30.06 8.32 -7.74
CA ASP A 148 -31.42 8.20 -8.30
C ASP A 148 -31.88 6.73 -8.49
N GLY A 149 -31.41 5.81 -7.62
CA GLY A 149 -31.70 4.38 -7.68
C GLY A 149 -30.84 3.58 -8.66
N PHE A 150 -29.88 4.19 -9.31
CA PHE A 150 -28.96 3.55 -10.26
C PHE A 150 -27.53 3.54 -9.71
N GLN A 151 -26.79 2.48 -10.05
CA GLN A 151 -25.36 2.40 -9.73
C GLN A 151 -24.60 3.48 -10.52
N THR A 152 -23.64 4.08 -9.83
CA THR A 152 -22.63 4.99 -10.40
C THR A 152 -21.24 4.52 -10.00
N GLU A 153 -20.27 4.72 -10.89
CA GLU A 153 -18.86 4.37 -10.66
C GLU A 153 -18.03 5.64 -10.63
N THR A 154 -17.08 5.69 -9.68
CA THR A 154 -16.06 6.73 -9.61
C THR A 154 -14.68 6.10 -9.42
N ALA A 155 -13.63 6.82 -9.82
CA ALA A 155 -12.27 6.32 -9.65
C ALA A 155 -11.95 6.08 -8.17
N ASP A 156 -11.35 4.93 -7.86
CA ASP A 156 -10.82 4.62 -6.55
C ASP A 156 -9.37 5.12 -6.45
N ASP A 157 -9.21 6.37 -6.03
CA ASP A 157 -7.92 7.03 -5.82
C ASP A 157 -7.41 6.71 -4.40
N TRP A 158 -7.09 5.44 -4.16
CA TRP A 158 -6.68 4.93 -2.85
C TRP A 158 -5.37 5.54 -2.33
N GLN A 159 -4.55 6.07 -3.24
CA GLN A 159 -3.28 6.72 -2.91
C GLN A 159 -3.41 8.21 -2.54
N ARG A 160 -4.60 8.77 -2.64
CA ARG A 160 -4.85 10.21 -2.48
C ARG A 160 -4.31 10.81 -1.18
N TYR A 161 -4.38 10.06 -0.10
CA TYR A 161 -3.92 10.49 1.22
C TYR A 161 -2.59 9.83 1.64
N GLY A 162 -1.90 9.20 0.69
CA GLY A 162 -0.67 8.47 0.91
C GLY A 162 -0.89 6.97 1.08
N ASP A 163 0.21 6.24 1.03
CA ASP A 163 0.24 4.79 1.23
C ASP A 163 1.26 4.47 2.32
N PRO A 164 0.84 4.43 3.58
CA PRO A 164 1.75 4.26 4.70
C PRO A 164 2.32 2.85 4.83
N TRP A 165 1.74 1.87 4.10
CA TRP A 165 2.13 0.46 4.16
C TRP A 165 3.19 0.07 3.14
N SER A 166 3.46 0.90 2.13
CA SER A 166 4.46 0.61 1.11
C SER A 166 5.78 1.32 1.37
N VAL A 167 6.87 0.64 1.04
CA VAL A 167 8.22 1.20 1.02
C VAL A 167 8.72 1.24 -0.42
N ARG A 168 8.89 2.46 -0.98
CA ARG A 168 9.48 2.66 -2.30
C ARG A 168 10.96 2.24 -2.31
N ARG A 169 11.35 1.41 -3.27
CA ARG A 169 12.71 0.89 -3.45
C ARG A 169 13.37 1.49 -4.70
N GLU A 170 13.64 2.76 -4.68
CA GLU A 170 14.21 3.53 -5.80
C GLU A 170 15.43 2.85 -6.42
N GLN A 171 16.33 2.32 -5.57
CA GLN A 171 17.59 1.71 -5.99
C GLN A 171 17.41 0.37 -6.73
N GLU A 172 16.20 -0.19 -6.68
CA GLU A 172 15.84 -1.47 -7.31
C GLU A 172 14.97 -1.26 -8.55
N THR A 173 14.89 -0.02 -9.06
CA THR A 173 14.18 0.32 -10.29
C THR A 173 14.76 -0.43 -11.48
N VAL A 174 13.89 -0.96 -12.33
CA VAL A 174 14.26 -1.69 -13.56
C VAL A 174 13.68 -0.98 -14.76
N VAL A 175 14.51 -0.75 -15.78
CA VAL A 175 14.04 -0.23 -17.06
C VAL A 175 13.43 -1.36 -17.87
N VAL A 176 12.19 -1.17 -18.31
CA VAL A 176 11.47 -2.10 -19.20
C VAL A 176 11.37 -1.48 -20.58
N HIS A 177 11.86 -2.19 -21.59
CA HIS A 177 11.86 -1.72 -22.97
C HIS A 177 10.59 -2.18 -23.69
N TYR A 178 9.80 -1.22 -24.15
CA TYR A 178 8.62 -1.46 -24.99
C TYR A 178 8.89 -0.96 -26.43
N ALA A 179 8.01 -1.31 -27.35
CA ALA A 179 8.12 -0.87 -28.74
C ALA A 179 8.03 0.67 -28.88
N ASP A 180 7.26 1.31 -27.99
CA ASP A 180 6.98 2.74 -28.03
C ASP A 180 7.83 3.57 -27.06
N GLY A 181 8.80 2.95 -26.38
CA GLY A 181 9.73 3.61 -25.47
C GLY A 181 10.02 2.83 -24.20
N ASP A 182 10.91 3.39 -23.42
CA ASP A 182 11.33 2.80 -22.15
C ASP A 182 10.47 3.30 -20.98
N VAL A 183 10.24 2.43 -20.02
CA VAL A 183 9.47 2.73 -18.80
C VAL A 183 10.24 2.25 -17.58
N ASN A 184 10.31 3.06 -16.55
CA ASN A 184 10.88 2.71 -15.27
C ASN A 184 9.85 1.91 -14.44
N ALA A 185 10.11 0.63 -14.20
CA ALA A 185 9.36 -0.15 -13.25
C ALA A 185 9.94 0.07 -11.85
N VAL A 186 9.24 0.84 -11.02
CA VAL A 186 9.68 1.19 -9.68
C VAL A 186 8.99 0.28 -8.67
N PRO A 187 9.73 -0.48 -7.84
CA PRO A 187 9.13 -1.39 -6.89
C PRO A 187 8.75 -0.70 -5.58
N TYR A 188 7.60 -1.12 -5.06
CA TYR A 188 7.08 -0.78 -3.74
C TYR A 188 6.87 -2.07 -2.97
N ASP A 189 7.58 -2.22 -1.85
CA ASP A 189 7.47 -3.39 -0.98
C ASP A 189 6.40 -3.16 0.08
N TYR A 190 5.52 -4.14 0.23
CA TYR A 190 4.42 -4.18 1.17
C TYR A 190 4.61 -5.37 2.13
N PRO A 191 4.54 -5.21 3.47
CA PRO A 191 4.74 -6.30 4.39
C PRO A 191 3.54 -7.23 4.45
N VAL A 192 3.80 -8.52 4.47
CA VAL A 192 2.80 -9.57 4.73
C VAL A 192 3.14 -10.23 6.05
N ILE A 193 2.40 -9.88 7.09
CA ILE A 193 2.71 -10.27 8.47
C ILE A 193 2.12 -11.64 8.77
N GLY A 194 2.96 -12.59 9.18
CA GLY A 194 2.53 -13.92 9.58
C GLY A 194 1.76 -13.90 10.90
N TYR A 195 0.54 -14.45 10.91
CA TYR A 195 -0.25 -14.58 12.14
C TYR A 195 0.42 -15.58 13.10
N GLY A 196 0.72 -15.12 14.30
CA GLY A 196 1.33 -15.96 15.33
C GLY A 196 2.79 -16.35 15.11
N THR A 197 3.49 -15.70 14.15
CA THR A 197 4.92 -15.90 13.86
C THR A 197 5.68 -14.58 13.88
N GLU A 198 7.02 -14.65 13.83
CA GLU A 198 7.87 -13.46 13.61
C GLU A 198 8.16 -13.23 12.12
N ASN A 199 7.64 -14.08 11.25
CA ASN A 199 7.91 -14.01 9.82
C ASN A 199 7.09 -12.90 9.15
N VAL A 200 7.76 -12.13 8.30
CA VAL A 200 7.15 -11.08 7.48
C VAL A 200 7.56 -11.30 6.04
N GLY A 201 6.61 -11.77 5.23
CA GLY A 201 6.79 -11.88 3.78
C GLY A 201 6.77 -10.52 3.10
N THR A 202 7.04 -10.50 1.81
CA THR A 202 7.03 -9.27 1.01
C THR A 202 6.09 -9.44 -0.18
N LEU A 203 5.19 -8.47 -0.35
CA LEU A 203 4.47 -8.25 -1.59
C LEU A 203 5.11 -7.06 -2.30
N ARG A 204 5.78 -7.33 -3.43
CA ARG A 204 6.40 -6.30 -4.26
C ARG A 204 5.48 -5.91 -5.41
N LEU A 205 5.06 -4.67 -5.39
CA LEU A 205 4.19 -4.09 -6.41
C LEU A 205 5.00 -3.12 -7.28
N TRP A 206 4.92 -3.29 -8.59
CA TRP A 206 5.65 -2.49 -9.57
C TRP A 206 4.76 -1.39 -10.14
N GLN A 207 5.24 -0.14 -10.06
CA GLN A 207 4.60 1.03 -10.65
C GLN A 207 5.39 1.48 -11.87
N ALA A 208 4.67 1.79 -12.94
CA ALA A 208 5.27 2.34 -14.15
C ALA A 208 5.47 3.85 -13.99
N GLU A 209 6.70 4.30 -14.20
CA GLU A 209 7.10 5.71 -14.11
C GLU A 209 8.00 6.08 -15.29
N THR A 210 8.20 7.36 -15.52
CA THR A 210 9.12 7.88 -16.54
C THR A 210 9.90 9.07 -15.99
N ASP A 211 11.14 9.21 -16.44
CA ASP A 211 11.96 10.39 -16.14
C ASP A 211 11.54 11.60 -17.01
N ASP A 212 10.87 11.35 -18.13
CA ASP A 212 10.31 12.37 -19.04
C ASP A 212 8.96 12.88 -18.49
N GLU A 213 9.00 13.64 -17.40
CA GLU A 213 7.76 14.03 -16.71
C GLU A 213 6.92 15.05 -17.49
N PHE A 214 7.56 16.05 -18.10
CA PHE A 214 6.84 17.15 -18.73
C PHE A 214 7.71 17.92 -19.71
N ASP A 215 7.24 18.11 -20.94
CA ASP A 215 7.95 18.89 -21.97
C ASP A 215 7.57 20.37 -21.89
N PHE A 216 8.47 21.15 -21.28
CA PHE A 216 8.28 22.60 -21.14
C PHE A 216 8.32 23.35 -22.46
N ASP A 217 9.01 22.86 -23.48
CA ASP A 217 9.07 23.50 -24.79
C ASP A 217 7.69 23.37 -25.49
N LEU A 218 7.10 22.20 -25.45
CA LEU A 218 5.73 22.01 -25.94
C LEU A 218 4.70 22.82 -25.11
N PHE A 219 4.86 22.87 -23.82
CA PHE A 219 3.98 23.67 -22.95
C PHE A 219 4.05 25.16 -23.32
N ASN A 220 5.24 25.72 -23.52
CA ASN A 220 5.44 27.11 -23.93
C ASN A 220 4.86 27.42 -25.32
N GLN A 221 4.70 26.40 -26.17
CA GLN A 221 4.00 26.48 -27.45
C GLN A 221 2.47 26.32 -27.34
N SER A 222 1.92 26.30 -26.14
CA SER A 222 0.49 26.04 -25.85
C SER A 222 -0.01 24.66 -26.24
N LYS A 223 0.89 23.68 -26.42
CA LYS A 223 0.59 22.28 -26.70
C LYS A 223 0.50 21.45 -25.41
N PHE A 224 -0.46 21.81 -24.56
CA PHE A 224 -0.58 21.30 -23.20
C PHE A 224 -0.80 19.78 -23.13
N THR A 225 -1.54 19.22 -24.07
CA THR A 225 -1.81 17.78 -24.13
C THR A 225 -0.55 17.00 -24.50
N GLU A 226 0.17 17.48 -25.52
CA GLU A 226 1.39 16.84 -26.02
C GLU A 226 2.53 16.92 -24.97
N ALA A 227 2.59 18.03 -24.20
CA ALA A 227 3.59 18.24 -23.17
C ALA A 227 3.58 17.17 -22.05
N GLY A 228 2.43 16.55 -21.78
CA GLY A 228 2.29 15.50 -20.76
C GLY A 228 2.08 14.08 -21.34
N GLU A 229 2.23 13.89 -22.66
CA GLU A 229 1.86 12.63 -23.30
C GLU A 229 2.74 11.46 -22.90
N LYS A 230 4.06 11.66 -22.81
CA LYS A 230 5.01 10.62 -22.39
C LYS A 230 4.74 10.12 -20.96
N LYS A 231 4.49 11.05 -20.04
CA LYS A 231 4.15 10.70 -18.66
C LYS A 231 2.86 9.89 -18.63
N ARG A 232 1.84 10.31 -19.35
CA ARG A 232 0.56 9.60 -19.44
C ARG A 232 0.73 8.20 -20.01
N ALA A 233 1.48 8.05 -21.10
CA ALA A 233 1.73 6.76 -21.72
C ALA A 233 2.42 5.77 -20.77
N ALA A 234 3.38 6.23 -19.96
CA ALA A 234 4.02 5.41 -18.94
C ALA A 234 3.03 5.05 -17.81
N GLU A 235 2.28 6.03 -17.30
CA GLU A 235 1.29 5.82 -16.23
C GLU A 235 0.16 4.88 -16.68
N ASP A 236 -0.24 4.88 -17.94
CA ASP A 236 -1.31 4.04 -18.49
C ASP A 236 -1.02 2.53 -18.31
N ILE A 237 0.26 2.12 -18.27
CA ILE A 237 0.67 0.72 -18.06
C ILE A 237 0.21 0.20 -16.68
N SER A 238 0.21 1.04 -15.66
CA SER A 238 -0.23 0.69 -14.29
C SER A 238 -1.40 1.56 -13.83
N LEU A 239 -2.24 2.05 -14.78
CA LEU A 239 -3.27 3.04 -14.45
C LEU A 239 -4.39 2.45 -13.61
N SER A 240 -5.00 1.35 -14.05
CA SER A 240 -6.17 0.81 -13.40
C SER A 240 -6.33 -0.69 -13.62
N LEU A 241 -6.80 -1.37 -12.58
CA LEU A 241 -7.18 -2.78 -12.62
C LEU A 241 -8.28 -3.09 -13.64
N ILE A 242 -9.14 -2.11 -13.96
CA ILE A 242 -10.31 -2.30 -14.85
C ILE A 242 -9.89 -2.56 -16.30
N HIS A 243 -8.72 -2.10 -16.72
CA HIS A 243 -8.25 -2.21 -18.11
C HIS A 243 -7.49 -3.51 -18.42
N ILE A 244 -7.44 -4.43 -17.48
CA ILE A 244 -6.91 -5.77 -17.64
C ILE A 244 -8.04 -6.74 -17.95
#